data_0bfeb5c987458556a4e5a936f9003bda
#
_entry.id   0bfeb5c987458556a4e5a936f9003bda
#
_cell.length_a   1.000
_cell.length_b   1.000
_cell.length_c   1.000
_cell.angle_alpha   90.00
_cell.angle_beta   90.00
_cell.angle_gamma   90.00
#
_symmetry.space_group_name_H-M   'P 1'
#
loop_
_entity.id
_entity.type
_entity.pdbx_description
1 polymer ?
#
loop_
_entity_poly.entity_id
_entity_poly.type
_entity_poly.pdbx_seq_one_letter_code
_entity_poly.pdbx_strand_id
1 'polypeptide(L)'
;MESVMTNKASSTQKQEDSFPVFLAKLVVFVVLLRSLVFSPFTIPSESMLPRLVNGDYLLAMKWPYGYSTYSAWPNVLPKREGRLFGSVPARGDVVIFKAPPAAENDWIKRVIGLPGDTIQMKDGVLQLNGKPVPKVRIADFEVAVSDNTRCYRAEFEVARPDGSKICRYPRFHETLPDENGKPGKGYDVLDFGALKSAPVGGFDADNTAPYVVPEGTLFLMGDNRDNSMDSRFSTLDGGIAFVPQDNLVGKAVVVLWSTDGSASWFKPWTWFTAARWSRIGGGF
;
A
#
# COMPACT_ATOMS: atom_id res chain seq x y z
N MET A 1 -2.49 -61.13 51.90
CA MET A 1 -3.02 -61.10 50.54
C MET A 1 -3.05 -59.64 50.13
N GLU A 2 -1.96 -59.15 49.54
CA GLU A 2 -1.82 -57.76 49.04
C GLU A 2 -2.16 -57.73 47.54
N SER A 3 -3.21 -57.01 47.22
CA SER A 3 -3.64 -56.78 45.82
C SER A 3 -2.84 -55.63 45.23
N VAL A 4 -1.89 -55.95 44.36
CA VAL A 4 -1.14 -54.94 43.56
C VAL A 4 -2.06 -54.40 42.43
N MET A 5 -2.55 -53.18 42.58
CA MET A 5 -3.22 -52.44 41.49
C MET A 5 -2.18 -51.93 40.49
N THR A 6 -2.05 -52.61 39.39
CA THR A 6 -1.26 -52.07 38.22
C THR A 6 -2.01 -50.98 37.54
N ASN A 7 -1.54 -49.77 37.73
CA ASN A 7 -2.01 -48.56 37.04
C ASN A 7 -1.48 -48.58 35.59
N LYS A 8 -2.34 -48.90 34.63
CA LYS A 8 -2.02 -48.95 33.20
C LYS A 8 -2.08 -47.53 32.68
N ALA A 9 -0.94 -46.80 32.67
CA ALA A 9 -0.82 -45.50 32.00
C ALA A 9 -1.11 -45.70 30.51
N SER A 10 -2.25 -45.19 30.05
CA SER A 10 -2.62 -45.13 28.63
C SER A 10 -1.73 -44.06 27.97
N SER A 11 -0.65 -44.48 27.33
CA SER A 11 0.11 -43.61 26.42
C SER A 11 -0.73 -43.37 25.18
N THR A 12 -1.36 -42.17 25.09
CA THR A 12 -2.00 -41.71 23.87
C THR A 12 -0.89 -41.49 22.83
N GLN A 13 -0.62 -42.49 22.01
CA GLN A 13 0.23 -42.35 20.84
C GLN A 13 -0.39 -41.28 19.94
N LYS A 14 0.23 -40.10 19.86
CA LYS A 14 -0.11 -39.08 18.88
C LYS A 14 0.14 -39.69 17.51
N GLN A 15 -0.94 -40.00 16.79
CA GLN A 15 -0.86 -40.54 15.44
C GLN A 15 -0.28 -39.45 14.57
N GLU A 16 0.93 -39.66 14.07
CA GLU A 16 1.57 -38.70 13.15
C GLU A 16 0.77 -38.65 11.83
N ASP A 17 0.46 -37.46 11.38
CA ASP A 17 -0.24 -37.26 10.10
C ASP A 17 0.63 -37.82 8.95
N SER A 18 0.03 -38.49 8.01
CA SER A 18 0.73 -38.82 6.75
C SER A 18 1.12 -37.53 6.00
N PHE A 19 2.22 -37.53 5.26
CA PHE A 19 2.73 -36.37 4.55
C PHE A 19 1.67 -35.66 3.69
N PRO A 20 0.78 -36.35 2.90
CA PRO A 20 -0.30 -35.69 2.17
C PRO A 20 -1.30 -34.95 3.07
N VAL A 21 -1.63 -35.53 4.23
CA VAL A 21 -2.54 -34.89 5.20
C VAL A 21 -1.90 -33.65 5.82
N PHE A 22 -0.63 -33.72 6.19
CA PHE A 22 0.14 -32.57 6.67
C PHE A 22 0.17 -31.44 5.62
N LEU A 23 0.46 -31.78 4.35
CA LEU A 23 0.49 -30.82 3.25
C LEU A 23 -0.88 -30.17 3.05
N ALA A 24 -1.96 -30.94 3.07
CA ALA A 24 -3.33 -30.41 2.94
C ALA A 24 -3.67 -29.44 4.09
N LYS A 25 -3.34 -29.79 5.33
CA LYS A 25 -3.52 -28.89 6.49
C LYS A 25 -2.71 -27.60 6.36
N LEU A 26 -1.47 -27.70 5.88
CA LEU A 26 -0.62 -26.52 5.63
C LEU A 26 -1.21 -25.60 4.57
N VAL A 27 -1.69 -26.14 3.45
CA VAL A 27 -2.34 -25.35 2.38
C VAL A 27 -3.58 -24.64 2.92
N VAL A 28 -4.46 -25.35 3.63
CA VAL A 28 -5.66 -24.76 4.26
C VAL A 28 -5.26 -23.66 5.23
N PHE A 29 -4.26 -23.87 6.08
CA PHE A 29 -3.77 -22.87 7.02
C PHE A 29 -3.28 -21.60 6.29
N VAL A 30 -2.47 -21.77 5.24
CA VAL A 30 -1.96 -20.64 4.44
C VAL A 30 -3.09 -19.87 3.76
N VAL A 31 -4.08 -20.58 3.20
CA VAL A 31 -5.26 -19.98 2.57
C VAL A 31 -6.07 -19.16 3.58
N LEU A 32 -6.33 -19.72 4.75
CA LEU A 32 -7.04 -19.02 5.83
C LEU A 32 -6.25 -17.80 6.33
N LEU A 33 -4.95 -17.98 6.57
CA LEU A 33 -4.08 -16.89 7.03
C LEU A 33 -4.07 -15.73 6.04
N ARG A 34 -3.88 -16.01 4.74
CA ARG A 34 -3.83 -14.99 3.70
C ARG A 34 -5.17 -14.34 3.41
N SER A 35 -6.27 -15.05 3.61
CA SER A 35 -7.62 -14.52 3.37
C SER A 35 -8.16 -13.71 4.55
N LEU A 36 -7.85 -14.12 5.78
CA LEU A 36 -8.50 -13.55 6.97
C LEU A 36 -7.57 -12.69 7.83
N VAL A 37 -6.26 -12.93 7.78
CA VAL A 37 -5.33 -12.26 8.71
C VAL A 37 -4.38 -11.34 7.96
N PHE A 38 -3.41 -11.88 7.23
CA PHE A 38 -2.37 -11.11 6.57
C PHE A 38 -2.14 -11.57 5.15
N SER A 39 -1.82 -10.63 4.26
CA SER A 39 -1.28 -10.94 2.94
C SER A 39 -0.01 -10.13 2.68
N PRO A 40 1.06 -10.76 2.18
CA PRO A 40 2.23 -10.05 1.67
C PRO A 40 1.93 -9.48 0.28
N PHE A 41 2.48 -8.29 0.01
CA PHE A 41 2.42 -7.61 -1.29
C PHE A 41 3.79 -7.04 -1.65
N THR A 42 4.08 -6.95 -2.94
CA THR A 42 5.29 -6.34 -3.48
C THR A 42 4.97 -4.96 -4.05
N ILE A 43 5.93 -4.04 -3.98
CA ILE A 43 5.79 -2.69 -4.52
C ILE A 43 6.61 -2.57 -5.81
N PRO A 44 5.95 -2.58 -6.98
CA PRO A 44 6.62 -2.49 -8.27
C PRO A 44 6.64 -1.06 -8.84
N SER A 45 6.05 -0.06 -8.15
CA SER A 45 5.86 1.29 -8.68
C SER A 45 6.28 2.38 -7.71
N GLU A 46 6.56 3.56 -8.24
CA GLU A 46 7.03 4.73 -7.50
C GLU A 46 5.90 5.65 -7.01
N SER A 47 4.63 5.28 -7.26
CA SER A 47 3.49 6.16 -6.96
C SER A 47 3.28 6.45 -5.47
N MET A 48 3.93 5.70 -4.59
CA MET A 48 3.87 5.86 -3.14
C MET A 48 5.21 6.31 -2.52
N LEU A 49 6.17 6.81 -3.35
CA LEU A 49 7.34 7.51 -2.83
C LEU A 49 6.91 8.76 -2.06
N PRO A 50 7.58 9.14 -0.99
CA PRO A 50 8.80 8.57 -0.43
C PRO A 50 8.55 7.38 0.50
N ARG A 51 7.28 7.12 0.83
CA ARG A 51 6.91 6.12 1.86
C ARG A 51 7.24 4.69 1.43
N LEU A 52 6.89 4.31 0.22
CA LEU A 52 7.17 3.00 -0.37
C LEU A 52 8.10 3.15 -1.55
N VAL A 53 9.09 2.28 -1.63
CA VAL A 53 10.11 2.25 -2.69
C VAL A 53 9.99 0.93 -3.46
N ASN A 54 10.29 0.97 -4.75
CA ASN A 54 10.36 -0.25 -5.57
C ASN A 54 11.24 -1.30 -4.91
N GLY A 55 10.74 -2.54 -4.80
CA GLY A 55 11.41 -3.63 -4.10
C GLY A 55 11.07 -3.75 -2.61
N ASP A 56 10.16 -2.93 -2.09
CA ASP A 56 9.55 -3.16 -0.79
C ASP A 56 8.56 -4.32 -0.85
N TYR A 57 8.59 -5.16 0.16
CA TYR A 57 7.60 -6.20 0.45
C TYR A 57 6.88 -5.81 1.72
N LEU A 58 5.59 -5.58 1.64
CA LEU A 58 4.79 -5.14 2.77
C LEU A 58 3.80 -6.21 3.22
N LEU A 59 3.36 -6.08 4.45
CA LEU A 59 2.28 -6.86 5.03
C LEU A 59 1.02 -6.01 5.09
N ALA A 60 -0.10 -6.58 4.62
CA ALA A 60 -1.41 -5.98 4.77
C ALA A 60 -2.29 -6.80 5.72
N MET A 61 -2.94 -6.10 6.66
CA MET A 61 -3.99 -6.66 7.50
C MET A 61 -5.31 -6.70 6.75
N LYS A 62 -6.06 -7.79 6.89
CA LYS A 62 -7.34 -8.00 6.21
C LYS A 62 -8.54 -7.48 7.01
N TRP A 63 -8.54 -7.66 8.32
CA TRP A 63 -9.70 -7.40 9.18
C TRP A 63 -10.05 -5.93 9.44
N PRO A 64 -9.14 -4.92 9.32
CA PRO A 64 -9.47 -3.54 9.72
C PRO A 64 -10.67 -2.94 9.00
N TYR A 65 -10.93 -3.37 7.76
CA TYR A 65 -12.05 -2.88 6.96
C TYR A 65 -13.12 -3.93 6.69
N GLY A 66 -13.04 -5.09 7.38
CA GLY A 66 -13.91 -6.23 7.12
C GLY A 66 -13.54 -6.98 5.82
N TYR A 67 -14.39 -7.90 5.39
CA TYR A 67 -14.09 -8.85 4.32
C TYR A 67 -15.04 -8.68 3.15
N SER A 68 -14.50 -8.52 1.95
CA SER A 68 -15.21 -8.62 0.67
C SER A 68 -14.76 -9.88 -0.09
N THR A 69 -15.32 -10.13 -1.24
CA THR A 69 -14.86 -11.22 -2.13
C THR A 69 -13.40 -11.05 -2.55
N TYR A 70 -12.88 -9.81 -2.56
CA TYR A 70 -11.47 -9.52 -2.84
C TYR A 70 -10.52 -9.77 -1.66
N SER A 71 -11.04 -10.04 -0.47
CA SER A 71 -10.21 -10.40 0.69
C SER A 71 -9.71 -11.84 0.61
N ALA A 72 -10.44 -12.74 -0.09
CA ALA A 72 -10.09 -14.15 -0.22
C ALA A 72 -8.84 -14.35 -1.09
N TRP A 73 -8.03 -15.34 -0.71
CA TRP A 73 -6.88 -15.79 -1.49
C TRP A 73 -6.91 -17.33 -1.63
N PRO A 74 -6.72 -17.89 -2.83
CA PRO A 74 -6.66 -17.21 -4.13
C PRO A 74 -8.00 -16.55 -4.50
N ASN A 75 -7.96 -15.52 -5.35
CA ASN A 75 -9.14 -14.72 -5.71
C ASN A 75 -10.04 -15.47 -6.71
N VAL A 76 -10.67 -16.55 -6.25
CA VAL A 76 -11.52 -17.46 -7.06
C VAL A 76 -13.00 -17.39 -6.68
N LEU A 77 -13.35 -16.59 -5.69
CA LEU A 77 -14.75 -16.44 -5.28
C LEU A 77 -15.52 -15.57 -6.27
N PRO A 78 -16.80 -15.90 -6.55
CA PRO A 78 -17.66 -15.06 -7.38
C PRO A 78 -17.79 -13.67 -6.72
N LYS A 79 -17.71 -12.63 -7.54
CA LYS A 79 -17.85 -11.24 -7.09
C LYS A 79 -19.24 -11.04 -6.46
N ARG A 80 -19.26 -10.52 -5.26
CA ARG A 80 -20.48 -10.13 -4.53
C ARG A 80 -20.30 -8.72 -4.00
N GLU A 81 -21.36 -7.96 -3.99
CA GLU A 81 -21.41 -6.65 -3.37
C GLU A 81 -21.48 -6.77 -1.83
N GLY A 82 -20.95 -5.76 -1.15
CA GLY A 82 -20.96 -5.65 0.30
C GLY A 82 -19.76 -6.29 0.99
N ARG A 83 -19.61 -5.94 2.26
CA ARG A 83 -18.54 -6.39 3.14
C ARG A 83 -19.08 -6.97 4.43
N LEU A 84 -18.52 -8.11 4.87
CA LEU A 84 -18.78 -8.64 6.20
C LEU A 84 -17.95 -7.85 7.22
N PHE A 85 -18.59 -7.36 8.29
CA PHE A 85 -17.95 -6.54 9.32
C PHE A 85 -17.24 -5.29 8.75
N GLY A 86 -17.86 -4.66 7.73
CA GLY A 86 -17.29 -3.52 7.04
C GLY A 86 -17.09 -2.32 7.97
N SER A 87 -15.96 -1.64 7.84
CA SER A 87 -15.69 -0.33 8.42
C SER A 87 -15.02 0.58 7.40
N VAL A 88 -15.28 1.88 7.51
CA VAL A 88 -14.67 2.89 6.66
C VAL A 88 -13.22 3.09 7.09
N PRO A 89 -12.24 3.14 6.17
CA PRO A 89 -10.86 3.50 6.48
C PRO A 89 -10.76 4.91 7.08
N ALA A 90 -9.75 5.15 7.91
CA ALA A 90 -9.44 6.50 8.36
C ALA A 90 -8.70 7.27 7.26
N ARG A 91 -8.85 8.62 7.22
CA ARG A 91 -8.01 9.47 6.38
C ARG A 91 -6.53 9.26 6.72
N GLY A 92 -5.69 9.18 5.69
CA GLY A 92 -4.27 8.91 5.84
C GLY A 92 -3.90 7.42 5.85
N ASP A 93 -4.85 6.50 5.97
CA ASP A 93 -4.56 5.07 5.85
C ASP A 93 -3.99 4.73 4.46
N VAL A 94 -2.99 3.86 4.43
CA VAL A 94 -2.47 3.30 3.17
C VAL A 94 -3.19 1.97 2.93
N VAL A 95 -3.91 1.90 1.80
CA VAL A 95 -4.80 0.78 1.49
C VAL A 95 -4.37 0.04 0.24
N ILE A 96 -4.55 -1.27 0.25
CA ILE A 96 -4.46 -2.12 -0.92
C ILE A 96 -5.88 -2.42 -1.38
N PHE A 97 -6.12 -2.26 -2.65
CA PHE A 97 -7.44 -2.40 -3.25
C PHE A 97 -7.35 -2.93 -4.69
N LYS A 98 -8.43 -3.47 -5.18
CA LYS A 98 -8.59 -3.85 -6.58
C LYS A 98 -8.93 -2.61 -7.40
N ALA A 99 -8.06 -2.26 -8.36
CA ALA A 99 -8.20 -1.04 -9.15
C ALA A 99 -9.38 -1.10 -10.12
N PRO A 100 -10.30 -0.10 -10.08
CA PRO A 100 -11.34 0.01 -11.12
C PRO A 100 -10.71 0.25 -12.52
N PRO A 101 -11.44 -0.04 -13.62
CA PRO A 101 -12.78 -0.62 -13.64
C PRO A 101 -12.76 -2.15 -13.57
N ALA A 102 -11.68 -2.82 -13.96
CA ALA A 102 -11.64 -4.29 -14.11
C ALA A 102 -11.51 -5.03 -12.77
N ALA A 103 -10.97 -4.37 -11.74
CA ALA A 103 -10.70 -4.94 -10.41
C ALA A 103 -9.83 -6.23 -10.45
N GLU A 104 -8.89 -6.29 -11.40
CA GLU A 104 -7.99 -7.43 -11.57
C GLU A 104 -6.70 -7.27 -10.77
N ASN A 105 -6.09 -6.09 -10.85
CA ASN A 105 -4.79 -5.80 -10.26
C ASN A 105 -4.92 -5.18 -8.87
N ASP A 106 -4.01 -5.56 -7.98
CA ASP A 106 -3.86 -4.93 -6.67
C ASP A 106 -3.06 -3.63 -6.80
N TRP A 107 -3.66 -2.53 -6.36
CA TRP A 107 -3.02 -1.23 -6.28
C TRP A 107 -2.90 -0.79 -4.83
N ILE A 108 -2.00 0.16 -4.59
CA ILE A 108 -1.77 0.74 -3.27
C ILE A 108 -1.80 2.26 -3.37
N LYS A 109 -2.61 2.90 -2.52
CA LYS A 109 -2.74 4.36 -2.43
C LYS A 109 -3.08 4.76 -1.00
N ARG A 110 -3.05 6.07 -0.74
CA ARG A 110 -3.47 6.67 0.54
C ARG A 110 -4.91 7.16 0.45
N VAL A 111 -5.66 6.92 1.52
CA VAL A 111 -7.03 7.44 1.69
C VAL A 111 -6.97 8.95 1.98
N ILE A 112 -7.51 9.73 1.08
CA ILE A 112 -7.58 11.20 1.20
C ILE A 112 -9.00 11.64 1.51
N GLY A 113 -9.99 11.19 0.74
CA GLY A 113 -11.39 11.54 0.91
C GLY A 113 -12.27 10.35 1.28
N LEU A 114 -13.18 10.60 2.18
CA LEU A 114 -14.23 9.70 2.65
C LEU A 114 -15.57 10.07 2.02
N PRO A 115 -16.59 9.20 2.05
CA PRO A 115 -17.94 9.53 1.57
C PRO A 115 -18.42 10.90 2.10
N GLY A 116 -18.93 11.73 1.20
CA GLY A 116 -19.39 13.08 1.50
C GLY A 116 -18.33 14.17 1.50
N ASP A 117 -17.02 13.83 1.48
CA ASP A 117 -15.96 14.84 1.38
C ASP A 117 -15.93 15.52 0.01
N THR A 118 -15.51 16.77 0.01
CA THR A 118 -15.16 17.52 -1.20
C THR A 118 -13.64 17.65 -1.28
N ILE A 119 -13.05 17.11 -2.35
CA ILE A 119 -11.62 17.13 -2.61
C ILE A 119 -11.35 18.03 -3.81
N GLN A 120 -10.32 18.87 -3.73
CA GLN A 120 -9.88 19.68 -4.84
C GLN A 120 -8.36 19.91 -4.76
N MET A 121 -7.69 20.00 -5.89
CA MET A 121 -6.33 20.52 -5.97
C MET A 121 -6.38 21.98 -6.41
N LYS A 122 -5.62 22.85 -5.75
CA LYS A 122 -5.40 24.26 -6.13
C LYS A 122 -3.93 24.59 -6.00
N ASP A 123 -3.29 24.90 -7.13
CA ASP A 123 -1.86 25.20 -7.20
C ASP A 123 -0.99 24.15 -6.47
N GLY A 124 -1.29 22.87 -6.69
CA GLY A 124 -0.62 21.75 -6.05
C GLY A 124 -0.91 21.56 -4.55
N VAL A 125 -1.83 22.34 -3.98
CA VAL A 125 -2.26 22.23 -2.58
C VAL A 125 -3.61 21.53 -2.50
N LEU A 126 -3.63 20.42 -1.76
CA LEU A 126 -4.85 19.66 -1.47
C LEU A 126 -5.82 20.50 -0.65
N GLN A 127 -7.06 20.62 -1.12
CA GLN A 127 -8.19 21.19 -0.39
C GLN A 127 -9.11 20.05 0.06
N LEU A 128 -9.43 20.03 1.32
CA LEU A 128 -10.41 19.10 1.91
C LEU A 128 -11.56 19.89 2.52
N ASN A 129 -12.78 19.69 1.99
CA ASN A 129 -13.98 20.40 2.44
C ASN A 129 -13.83 21.94 2.42
N GLY A 130 -13.18 22.43 1.35
CA GLY A 130 -12.92 23.87 1.13
C GLY A 130 -11.78 24.45 1.96
N LYS A 131 -11.07 23.66 2.78
CA LYS A 131 -9.94 24.11 3.59
C LYS A 131 -8.64 23.53 3.06
N PRO A 132 -7.55 24.34 2.95
CA PRO A 132 -6.26 23.84 2.54
C PRO A 132 -5.68 22.88 3.59
N VAL A 133 -5.18 21.74 3.13
CA VAL A 133 -4.40 20.82 3.94
C VAL A 133 -3.01 21.42 4.16
N PRO A 134 -2.55 21.55 5.43
CA PRO A 134 -1.21 22.06 5.70
C PRO A 134 -0.14 21.25 4.97
N LYS A 135 0.68 21.94 4.16
CA LYS A 135 1.77 21.37 3.36
C LYS A 135 3.04 22.18 3.57
N VAL A 136 4.04 21.55 4.18
CA VAL A 136 5.29 22.23 4.57
C VAL A 136 6.47 21.60 3.83
N ARG A 137 7.29 22.42 3.17
CA ARG A 137 8.53 21.97 2.52
C ARG A 137 9.50 21.46 3.56
N ILE A 138 10.03 20.25 3.37
CA ILE A 138 11.04 19.61 4.21
C ILE A 138 12.26 19.20 3.37
N ALA A 139 13.28 18.59 3.98
CA ALA A 139 14.47 18.13 3.26
C ALA A 139 14.10 17.19 2.12
N ASP A 140 14.82 17.29 0.99
CA ASP A 140 14.60 16.45 -0.18
C ASP A 140 14.63 14.97 0.17
N PHE A 141 13.84 14.20 -0.56
CA PHE A 141 13.92 12.75 -0.51
C PHE A 141 15.00 12.28 -1.47
N GLU A 142 15.91 11.46 -0.94
CA GLU A 142 16.98 10.84 -1.71
C GLU A 142 16.82 9.32 -1.72
N VAL A 143 16.95 8.72 -2.89
CA VAL A 143 16.98 7.26 -3.06
C VAL A 143 18.09 6.88 -4.04
N ALA A 144 18.86 5.84 -3.72
CA ALA A 144 19.91 5.35 -4.60
C ALA A 144 19.33 4.77 -5.91
N VAL A 145 19.94 5.11 -7.03
CA VAL A 145 19.67 4.44 -8.31
C VAL A 145 20.15 3.00 -8.21
N SER A 146 19.34 2.05 -8.60
CA SER A 146 19.61 0.61 -8.49
C SER A 146 18.89 -0.16 -9.60
N ASP A 147 19.01 -1.49 -9.61
CA ASP A 147 18.40 -2.32 -10.64
C ASP A 147 16.86 -2.17 -10.72
N ASN A 148 16.22 -1.90 -9.59
CA ASN A 148 14.77 -1.72 -9.50
C ASN A 148 14.33 -0.27 -9.20
N THR A 149 15.26 0.69 -9.14
CA THR A 149 14.98 2.10 -8.84
C THR A 149 15.68 3.00 -9.84
N ARG A 150 14.89 3.74 -10.63
CA ARG A 150 15.39 4.75 -11.58
C ARG A 150 14.71 6.08 -11.30
N CYS A 151 15.37 7.18 -11.68
CA CYS A 151 14.76 8.49 -11.50
C CYS A 151 13.62 8.68 -12.49
N TYR A 152 12.51 9.25 -12.02
CA TYR A 152 11.32 9.57 -12.84
C TYR A 152 11.68 10.41 -14.09
N ARG A 153 12.62 11.35 -13.92
CA ARG A 153 13.20 12.16 -15.00
C ARG A 153 14.70 12.34 -14.75
N ALA A 154 15.45 12.55 -15.83
CA ALA A 154 16.90 12.73 -15.75
C ALA A 154 17.31 13.94 -14.88
N GLU A 155 16.49 14.99 -14.81
CA GLU A 155 16.75 16.17 -13.99
C GLU A 155 16.80 15.92 -12.49
N PHE A 156 16.23 14.81 -12.02
CA PHE A 156 16.29 14.38 -10.62
C PHE A 156 17.49 13.49 -10.32
N GLU A 157 18.26 13.08 -11.34
CA GLU A 157 19.45 12.27 -11.14
C GLU A 157 20.63 13.16 -10.73
N VAL A 158 21.23 12.82 -9.60
CA VAL A 158 22.39 13.53 -9.05
C VAL A 158 23.53 12.53 -8.87
N ALA A 159 24.68 12.84 -9.46
CA ALA A 159 25.92 12.08 -9.22
C ALA A 159 26.52 12.49 -7.87
N ARG A 160 27.00 11.51 -7.10
CA ARG A 160 27.75 11.72 -5.87
C ARG A 160 29.26 11.70 -6.14
N PRO A 161 30.08 12.27 -5.22
CA PRO A 161 31.53 12.28 -5.38
C PRO A 161 32.17 10.88 -5.48
N ASP A 162 31.52 9.85 -4.93
CA ASP A 162 31.96 8.44 -5.00
C ASP A 162 31.59 7.74 -6.32
N GLY A 163 30.99 8.47 -7.27
CA GLY A 163 30.54 7.95 -8.56
C GLY A 163 29.16 7.27 -8.51
N SER A 164 28.54 7.11 -7.36
CA SER A 164 27.18 6.59 -7.25
C SER A 164 26.16 7.64 -7.71
N LYS A 165 24.96 7.17 -8.09
CA LYS A 165 23.87 8.02 -8.52
C LYS A 165 22.69 7.89 -7.58
N ILE A 166 22.01 9.01 -7.34
CA ILE A 166 20.78 9.07 -6.57
C ILE A 166 19.71 9.83 -7.33
N CYS A 167 18.47 9.53 -7.01
CA CYS A 167 17.34 10.39 -7.36
C CYS A 167 17.07 11.31 -6.15
N ARG A 168 16.96 12.62 -6.41
CA ARG A 168 16.65 13.64 -5.40
C ARG A 168 15.37 14.35 -5.80
N TYR A 169 14.35 14.26 -4.92
CA TYR A 169 13.01 14.79 -5.16
C TYR A 169 12.61 15.82 -4.12
N PRO A 170 11.92 16.91 -4.52
CA PRO A 170 11.27 17.83 -3.58
C PRO A 170 10.27 17.08 -2.71
N ARG A 171 10.37 17.24 -1.37
CA ARG A 171 9.51 16.56 -0.41
C ARG A 171 8.80 17.56 0.50
N PHE A 172 7.54 17.26 0.77
CA PHE A 172 6.68 18.05 1.64
C PHE A 172 6.06 17.15 2.70
N HIS A 173 5.76 17.73 3.86
CA HIS A 173 4.98 17.10 4.90
C HIS A 173 3.55 17.63 4.86
N GLU A 174 2.57 16.75 4.78
CA GLU A 174 1.14 17.05 4.82
C GLU A 174 0.50 16.49 6.08
N THR A 175 -0.50 17.20 6.62
CA THR A 175 -1.27 16.75 7.79
C THR A 175 -2.75 16.82 7.49
N LEU A 176 -3.36 15.66 7.17
CA LEU A 176 -4.81 15.57 6.99
C LEU A 176 -5.52 15.76 8.33
N PRO A 177 -6.65 16.46 8.37
CA PRO A 177 -7.51 16.45 9.54
C PRO A 177 -8.18 15.08 9.70
N ASP A 178 -8.40 14.68 10.95
CA ASP A 178 -9.26 13.54 11.28
C ASP A 178 -10.75 13.85 10.98
N GLU A 179 -11.63 12.92 11.28
CA GLU A 179 -13.09 13.07 11.07
C GLU A 179 -13.69 14.20 11.90
N ASN A 180 -13.04 14.60 13.00
CA ASN A 180 -13.46 15.69 13.88
C ASN A 180 -12.81 17.03 13.53
N GLY A 181 -12.04 17.09 12.44
CA GLY A 181 -11.32 18.28 11.99
C GLY A 181 -10.07 18.62 12.80
N LYS A 182 -9.62 17.73 13.70
CA LYS A 182 -8.34 17.89 14.43
C LYS A 182 -7.19 17.43 13.55
N PRO A 183 -5.95 17.94 13.78
CA PRO A 183 -4.76 17.44 13.10
C PRO A 183 -4.64 15.92 13.28
N GLY A 184 -4.70 15.19 12.17
CA GLY A 184 -4.51 13.75 12.13
C GLY A 184 -3.03 13.39 11.97
N LYS A 185 -2.78 12.17 11.51
CA LYS A 185 -1.44 11.67 11.23
C LYS A 185 -0.84 12.38 10.01
N GLY A 186 0.34 12.97 10.19
CA GLY A 186 1.10 13.55 9.09
C GLY A 186 1.81 12.49 8.25
N TYR A 187 2.07 12.80 7.00
CA TYR A 187 2.79 11.94 6.05
C TYR A 187 3.54 12.79 5.02
N ASP A 188 4.54 12.20 4.40
CA ASP A 188 5.36 12.90 3.43
C ASP A 188 4.90 12.61 2.01
N VAL A 189 4.95 13.63 1.16
CA VAL A 189 4.60 13.56 -0.26
C VAL A 189 5.72 14.11 -1.12
N LEU A 190 5.81 13.63 -2.36
CA LEU A 190 6.64 14.22 -3.40
C LEU A 190 5.76 15.06 -4.32
N ASP A 191 6.23 16.29 -4.58
CA ASP A 191 5.58 17.23 -5.47
C ASP A 191 6.67 18.03 -6.20
N PHE A 192 6.66 17.96 -7.51
CA PHE A 192 7.71 18.54 -8.34
C PHE A 192 7.37 19.97 -8.81
N GLY A 193 6.17 20.47 -8.47
CA GLY A 193 5.65 21.78 -8.83
C GLY A 193 5.11 21.85 -10.26
N ALA A 194 4.26 22.83 -10.50
CA ALA A 194 3.47 22.99 -11.73
C ALA A 194 4.27 22.97 -13.06
N LEU A 195 5.52 23.41 -13.04
CA LEU A 195 6.37 23.41 -14.25
C LEU A 195 6.91 22.03 -14.62
N LYS A 196 6.79 21.04 -13.70
CA LYS A 196 7.36 19.70 -13.85
C LYS A 196 6.27 18.62 -13.96
N SER A 197 5.07 18.94 -13.56
CA SER A 197 3.87 18.12 -13.78
C SER A 197 3.39 18.33 -15.20
N ALA A 198 3.85 17.51 -16.15
CA ALA A 198 3.28 17.56 -17.48
C ALA A 198 1.83 17.08 -17.44
N PRO A 199 0.85 17.87 -17.94
CA PRO A 199 -0.53 17.44 -17.98
C PRO A 199 -0.64 16.13 -18.77
N VAL A 200 -1.17 15.07 -18.16
CA VAL A 200 -1.51 13.83 -18.87
C VAL A 200 -2.74 14.14 -19.72
N GLY A 201 -2.62 14.08 -21.04
CA GLY A 201 -3.74 14.35 -21.95
C GLY A 201 -4.31 15.78 -21.87
N GLY A 202 -3.53 16.77 -21.35
CA GLY A 202 -4.01 18.14 -21.14
C GLY A 202 -4.72 18.36 -19.80
N PHE A 203 -4.78 17.36 -18.93
CA PHE A 203 -5.37 17.47 -17.59
C PHE A 203 -4.34 18.00 -16.59
N ASP A 204 -4.69 19.09 -15.89
CA ASP A 204 -3.88 19.69 -14.84
C ASP A 204 -4.25 19.07 -13.49
N ALA A 205 -3.39 18.16 -13.00
CA ALA A 205 -3.59 17.45 -11.73
C ALA A 205 -3.38 18.36 -10.50
N ASP A 206 -2.75 19.54 -10.68
CA ASP A 206 -2.51 20.53 -9.64
C ASP A 206 -3.65 21.53 -9.49
N ASN A 207 -4.52 21.64 -10.52
CA ASN A 207 -5.69 22.53 -10.53
C ASN A 207 -6.91 21.78 -11.05
N THR A 208 -7.70 21.22 -10.14
CA THR A 208 -8.86 20.39 -10.49
C THR A 208 -10.18 21.07 -10.18
N ALA A 209 -11.24 20.61 -10.83
CA ALA A 209 -12.59 20.84 -10.31
C ALA A 209 -12.78 20.15 -8.96
N PRO A 210 -13.74 20.57 -8.13
CA PRO A 210 -14.09 19.86 -6.90
C PRO A 210 -14.64 18.46 -7.20
N TYR A 211 -14.15 17.46 -6.47
CA TYR A 211 -14.67 16.08 -6.46
C TYR A 211 -15.49 15.87 -5.19
N VAL A 212 -16.77 15.59 -5.31
CA VAL A 212 -17.60 15.17 -4.18
C VAL A 212 -17.57 13.65 -4.13
N VAL A 213 -17.08 13.09 -3.03
CA VAL A 213 -16.89 11.63 -2.88
C VAL A 213 -18.26 10.97 -2.66
N PRO A 214 -18.73 10.09 -3.58
CA PRO A 214 -20.01 9.41 -3.43
C PRO A 214 -20.03 8.44 -2.23
N GLU A 215 -21.25 8.17 -1.72
CA GLU A 215 -21.45 7.14 -0.72
C GLU A 215 -20.92 5.78 -1.17
N GLY A 216 -20.34 5.02 -0.24
CA GLY A 216 -19.75 3.71 -0.52
C GLY A 216 -18.43 3.73 -1.29
N THR A 217 -17.87 4.91 -1.57
CA THR A 217 -16.60 5.05 -2.30
C THR A 217 -15.53 5.80 -1.50
N LEU A 218 -14.32 5.82 -2.00
CA LEU A 218 -13.17 6.52 -1.43
C LEU A 218 -12.46 7.32 -2.51
N PHE A 219 -11.83 8.44 -2.11
CA PHE A 219 -10.88 9.18 -2.93
C PHE A 219 -9.45 8.86 -2.47
N LEU A 220 -8.69 8.22 -3.33
CA LEU A 220 -7.35 7.71 -3.04
C LEU A 220 -6.31 8.45 -3.87
N MET A 221 -5.18 8.84 -3.24
CA MET A 221 -4.07 9.48 -3.94
C MET A 221 -2.74 8.78 -3.67
N GLY A 222 -1.80 8.91 -4.61
CA GLY A 222 -0.41 8.54 -4.38
C GLY A 222 0.32 9.57 -3.53
N ASP A 223 1.31 9.12 -2.76
CA ASP A 223 2.20 10.01 -2.03
C ASP A 223 3.19 10.71 -2.99
N ASN A 224 3.49 10.11 -4.14
CA ASN A 224 4.20 10.76 -5.25
C ASN A 224 3.18 11.45 -6.16
N ARG A 225 2.83 12.68 -5.85
CA ARG A 225 1.73 13.44 -6.45
C ARG A 225 1.83 13.57 -7.97
N ASP A 226 3.04 13.72 -8.49
CA ASP A 226 3.30 13.93 -9.92
C ASP A 226 3.63 12.65 -10.68
N ASN A 227 3.76 11.53 -9.98
CA ASN A 227 3.98 10.22 -10.58
C ASN A 227 2.97 9.19 -10.03
N SER A 228 1.69 9.56 -10.04
CA SER A 228 0.62 8.68 -9.58
C SER A 228 -0.63 8.84 -10.43
N MET A 229 -1.02 7.75 -11.08
CA MET A 229 -2.36 7.61 -11.65
C MET A 229 -3.29 7.23 -10.50
N ASP A 230 -4.16 8.16 -10.06
CA ASP A 230 -4.98 7.98 -8.86
C ASP A 230 -6.41 8.54 -9.06
N SER A 231 -7.14 8.81 -7.98
CA SER A 231 -8.54 9.26 -8.07
C SER A 231 -8.74 10.61 -8.73
N ARG A 232 -7.69 11.39 -8.94
CA ARG A 232 -7.74 12.63 -9.72
C ARG A 232 -8.02 12.38 -11.20
N PHE A 233 -7.65 11.19 -11.69
CA PHE A 233 -7.77 10.81 -13.08
C PHE A 233 -8.93 9.84 -13.28
N SER A 234 -9.62 10.00 -14.43
CA SER A 234 -10.69 9.07 -14.79
C SER A 234 -10.15 7.67 -15.12
N THR A 235 -11.00 6.67 -15.08
CA THR A 235 -10.61 5.31 -15.48
C THR A 235 -10.32 5.20 -16.98
N LEU A 236 -10.83 6.12 -17.80
CA LEU A 236 -10.53 6.19 -19.23
C LEU A 236 -9.11 6.71 -19.49
N ASP A 237 -8.58 7.53 -18.57
CA ASP A 237 -7.23 8.09 -18.64
C ASP A 237 -6.21 7.21 -17.92
N GLY A 238 -6.60 6.00 -17.49
CA GLY A 238 -5.74 5.07 -16.74
C GLY A 238 -5.69 5.33 -15.23
N GLY A 239 -6.49 6.28 -14.73
CA GLY A 239 -6.67 6.52 -13.30
C GLY A 239 -7.64 5.53 -12.65
N ILE A 240 -8.04 5.82 -11.43
CA ILE A 240 -8.94 4.95 -10.65
C ILE A 240 -10.26 5.62 -10.29
N ALA A 241 -10.42 6.93 -10.56
CA ALA A 241 -11.61 7.70 -10.18
C ALA A 241 -12.00 7.44 -8.70
N PHE A 242 -13.30 7.33 -8.39
CA PHE A 242 -13.76 6.93 -7.07
C PHE A 242 -13.65 5.41 -6.92
N VAL A 243 -13.06 4.94 -5.82
CA VAL A 243 -12.84 3.51 -5.57
C VAL A 243 -13.94 2.97 -4.65
N PRO A 244 -14.74 1.99 -5.08
CA PRO A 244 -15.72 1.35 -4.20
C PRO A 244 -15.04 0.75 -2.96
N GLN A 245 -15.64 0.93 -1.78
CA GLN A 245 -15.11 0.35 -0.55
C GLN A 245 -15.01 -1.18 -0.63
N ASP A 246 -15.89 -1.82 -1.39
CA ASP A 246 -15.86 -3.26 -1.63
C ASP A 246 -14.56 -3.74 -2.29
N ASN A 247 -13.89 -2.86 -3.03
CA ASN A 247 -12.61 -3.17 -3.68
C ASN A 247 -11.43 -3.25 -2.71
N LEU A 248 -11.60 -2.82 -1.45
CA LEU A 248 -10.52 -2.88 -0.47
C LEU A 248 -10.11 -4.32 -0.17
N VAL A 249 -8.82 -4.57 -0.25
CA VAL A 249 -8.18 -5.86 0.05
C VAL A 249 -7.62 -5.88 1.46
N GLY A 250 -7.05 -4.77 1.94
CA GLY A 250 -6.51 -4.66 3.29
C GLY A 250 -5.78 -3.34 3.56
N LYS A 251 -5.37 -3.16 4.82
CA LYS A 251 -4.57 -2.03 5.31
C LYS A 251 -3.10 -2.38 5.29
N ALA A 252 -2.27 -1.60 4.61
CA ALA A 252 -0.82 -1.73 4.70
C ALA A 252 -0.33 -1.35 6.10
N VAL A 253 0.53 -2.15 6.72
CA VAL A 253 0.93 -1.93 8.12
C VAL A 253 2.43 -1.88 8.34
N VAL A 254 3.22 -2.68 7.63
CA VAL A 254 4.66 -2.76 7.85
C VAL A 254 5.38 -3.24 6.60
N VAL A 255 6.59 -2.73 6.39
CA VAL A 255 7.54 -3.26 5.40
C VAL A 255 8.25 -4.46 6.01
N LEU A 256 8.03 -5.65 5.47
CA LEU A 256 8.66 -6.90 5.92
C LEU A 256 10.09 -7.04 5.39
N TRP A 257 10.30 -6.65 4.16
CA TRP A 257 11.56 -6.77 3.44
C TRP A 257 11.68 -5.66 2.40
N SER A 258 12.90 -5.26 2.10
CA SER A 258 13.20 -4.29 1.03
C SER A 258 14.49 -4.66 0.34
N THR A 259 14.49 -4.65 -0.99
CA THR A 259 15.67 -4.97 -1.80
C THR A 259 15.90 -3.94 -2.91
N ASP A 260 17.14 -3.70 -3.24
CA ASP A 260 17.56 -2.83 -4.35
C ASP A 260 17.48 -3.49 -5.74
N GLY A 261 17.10 -4.78 -5.79
CA GLY A 261 16.95 -5.55 -7.03
C GLY A 261 18.20 -6.35 -7.43
N SER A 262 19.34 -6.12 -6.81
CA SER A 262 20.61 -6.81 -7.15
C SER A 262 20.72 -8.25 -6.60
N ALA A 263 19.73 -8.69 -5.81
CA ALA A 263 19.70 -10.03 -5.23
C ALA A 263 19.54 -11.12 -6.31
N SER A 264 20.33 -12.17 -6.21
CA SER A 264 20.28 -13.33 -7.13
C SER A 264 19.87 -14.60 -6.39
N TRP A 265 18.95 -15.36 -6.98
CA TRP A 265 18.52 -16.66 -6.46
C TRP A 265 19.64 -17.66 -6.34
N PHE A 266 20.62 -17.63 -7.25
CA PHE A 266 21.77 -18.54 -7.27
C PHE A 266 22.89 -18.13 -6.31
N LYS A 267 22.80 -16.94 -5.69
CA LYS A 267 23.81 -16.38 -4.78
C LYS A 267 23.13 -15.88 -3.50
N PRO A 268 22.76 -16.76 -2.55
CA PRO A 268 21.94 -16.40 -1.39
C PRO A 268 22.52 -15.29 -0.51
N TRP A 269 23.86 -15.15 -0.47
CA TRP A 269 24.51 -14.06 0.27
C TRP A 269 24.20 -12.67 -0.29
N THR A 270 23.83 -12.56 -1.61
CA THR A 270 23.42 -11.28 -2.19
C THR A 270 22.09 -10.76 -1.64
N TRP A 271 21.28 -11.61 -1.03
CA TRP A 271 20.04 -11.18 -0.39
C TRP A 271 20.32 -10.26 0.81
N PHE A 272 21.43 -10.49 1.52
CA PHE A 272 21.84 -9.64 2.63
C PHE A 272 22.45 -8.32 2.17
N THR A 273 23.23 -8.32 1.08
CA THR A 273 23.85 -7.10 0.54
C THR A 273 22.89 -6.22 -0.24
N ALA A 274 21.90 -6.81 -0.91
CA ALA A 274 20.84 -6.12 -1.61
C ALA A 274 19.73 -5.60 -0.67
N ALA A 275 19.70 -6.01 0.60
CA ALA A 275 18.68 -5.63 1.54
C ALA A 275 18.84 -4.18 2.01
N ARG A 276 17.74 -3.42 1.96
CA ARG A 276 17.65 -2.06 2.52
C ARG A 276 17.19 -2.14 3.99
N TRP A 277 18.10 -2.51 4.87
CA TRP A 277 17.84 -2.82 6.28
C TRP A 277 17.10 -1.71 7.03
N SER A 278 17.40 -0.45 6.72
CA SER A 278 16.75 0.71 7.36
C SER A 278 15.25 0.84 7.08
N ARG A 279 14.74 0.12 6.09
CA ARG A 279 13.32 0.15 5.70
C ARG A 279 12.49 -0.95 6.37
N ILE A 280 13.15 -2.02 6.80
CA ILE A 280 12.49 -3.19 7.41
C ILE A 280 11.90 -2.79 8.77
N GLY A 281 10.64 -3.15 9.03
CA GLY A 281 9.90 -2.76 10.23
C GLY A 281 9.27 -1.37 10.17
N GLY A 282 9.48 -0.60 9.08
CA GLY A 282 8.83 0.69 8.88
C GLY A 282 7.30 0.54 8.78
N GLY A 283 6.54 1.21 9.69
CA GLY A 283 5.07 1.23 9.68
C GLY A 283 4.48 2.39 8.86
N PHE A 284 3.15 2.52 8.75
CA PHE A 284 2.41 3.51 7.94
C PHE A 284 1.57 4.45 8.81
#